data_c159d11a9011a63005be765e66ce8880
#
_entry.id   c159d11a9011a63005be765e66ce8880
#
_cell.length_a   1.000
_cell.length_b   1.000
_cell.length_c   1.000
_cell.angle_alpha   90.00
_cell.angle_beta   90.00
_cell.angle_gamma   90.00
#
_symmetry.space_group_name_H-M   'P 1'
#
loop_
_entity.id
_entity.type
_entity.pdbx_description
1 polymer ?
#
loop_
_entity_poly.entity_id
_entity_poly.type
_entity_poly.pdbx_seq_one_letter_code
_entity_poly.pdbx_strand_id
1 'polypeptide(L)'
;AIRSHIDTYKGQSIDIWIELFKLQKKFSSELTLQYVALAPVEFWDTTDGEDLAKIFSSNGGILGGVIVPPFNKKNTSKFLAKMLLLASKYKLEIDLHIDESIIEPGAGIKVLLETIENLKINSIPITCSHLSSLISLSNREILNLGEKMAEKNIKVIALPLTNFWLLNRSNKTTSLKRPVAPIKQLQKSHV
;
A
#
# COMPACT_ATOMS: atom_id res chain seq x y z
N ALA A 1 12.36 5.83 -13.87
CA ALA A 1 11.63 6.22 -12.65
C ALA A 1 11.96 5.24 -11.52
N ILE A 2 12.08 5.76 -10.30
CA ILE A 2 12.27 4.96 -9.06
C ILE A 2 11.25 5.43 -8.03
N ARG A 3 10.51 4.49 -7.43
CA ARG A 3 9.70 4.73 -6.24
C ARG A 3 10.42 4.12 -5.05
N SER A 4 10.73 4.93 -4.04
CA SER A 4 11.42 4.50 -2.82
C SER A 4 10.51 4.62 -1.61
N HIS A 5 10.39 3.55 -0.86
CA HIS A 5 9.67 3.51 0.42
C HIS A 5 10.65 3.83 1.54
N ILE A 6 10.34 4.86 2.30
CA ILE A 6 11.14 5.36 3.42
C ILE A 6 10.39 5.06 4.71
N ASP A 7 10.95 4.22 5.55
CA ASP A 7 10.36 3.94 6.87
C ASP A 7 10.16 5.22 7.64
N THR A 8 8.93 5.44 8.06
CA THR A 8 8.49 6.70 8.67
C THR A 8 7.63 6.42 9.88
N TYR A 9 8.14 6.69 11.05
CA TYR A 9 7.41 6.52 12.29
C TYR A 9 8.04 7.38 13.39
N LYS A 10 7.49 7.32 14.58
CA LYS A 10 7.83 8.16 15.73
C LYS A 10 9.35 8.42 15.88
N GLY A 11 9.74 9.69 15.79
CA GLY A 11 11.14 10.14 15.97
C GLY A 11 11.90 10.48 14.70
N GLN A 12 11.33 10.31 13.50
CA GLN A 12 11.96 10.81 12.28
C GLN A 12 11.65 12.29 12.07
N SER A 13 12.70 13.05 11.84
CA SER A 13 12.60 14.50 11.64
C SER A 13 11.97 14.84 10.28
N ILE A 14 11.09 15.81 10.26
CA ILE A 14 10.56 16.45 9.04
C ILE A 14 11.70 16.94 8.12
N ASP A 15 12.84 17.32 8.68
CA ASP A 15 14.00 17.82 7.95
C ASP A 15 14.55 16.78 6.93
N ILE A 16 14.47 15.48 7.26
CA ILE A 16 14.87 14.42 6.34
C ILE A 16 14.03 14.49 5.06
N TRP A 17 12.72 14.70 5.18
CA TRP A 17 11.82 14.79 4.03
C TRP A 17 12.10 16.02 3.18
N ILE A 18 12.42 17.16 3.81
CA ILE A 18 12.81 18.38 3.10
C ILE A 18 14.07 18.13 2.26
N GLU A 19 15.08 17.45 2.82
CA GLU A 19 16.31 17.12 2.09
C GLU A 19 16.04 16.11 0.96
N LEU A 20 15.21 15.09 1.16
CA LEU A 20 14.81 14.16 0.12
C LEU A 20 14.11 14.85 -1.06
N PHE A 21 13.21 15.80 -0.79
CA PHE A 21 12.55 16.58 -1.85
C PHE A 21 13.51 17.52 -2.58
N LYS A 22 14.52 18.06 -1.89
CA LYS A 22 15.61 18.81 -2.55
C LYS A 22 16.39 17.90 -3.52
N LEU A 23 16.71 16.66 -3.09
CA LEU A 23 17.37 15.68 -3.95
C LEU A 23 16.50 15.30 -5.16
N GLN A 24 15.22 15.04 -4.95
CA GLN A 24 14.27 14.77 -6.03
C GLN A 24 14.28 15.90 -7.08
N LYS A 25 14.22 17.14 -6.64
CA LYS A 25 14.26 18.30 -7.53
C LYS A 25 15.61 18.43 -8.24
N LYS A 26 16.72 18.21 -7.53
CA LYS A 26 18.08 18.29 -8.10
C LYS A 26 18.29 17.31 -9.27
N PHE A 27 17.78 16.10 -9.15
CA PHE A 27 17.95 15.05 -10.16
C PHE A 27 16.77 14.91 -11.12
N SER A 28 15.82 15.84 -11.13
CA SER A 28 14.58 15.73 -11.91
C SER A 28 14.77 15.70 -13.44
N SER A 29 15.89 16.21 -13.95
CA SER A 29 16.25 16.12 -15.37
C SER A 29 16.76 14.75 -15.80
N GLU A 30 17.29 13.96 -14.86
CA GLU A 30 17.91 12.67 -15.12
C GLU A 30 17.05 11.49 -14.68
N LEU A 31 16.30 11.68 -13.60
CA LEU A 31 15.59 10.61 -12.91
C LEU A 31 14.27 11.07 -12.29
N THR A 32 13.21 10.34 -12.58
CA THR A 32 11.94 10.51 -11.84
C THR A 32 12.03 9.75 -10.52
N LEU A 33 12.09 10.47 -9.42
CA LEU A 33 12.05 9.92 -8.07
C LEU A 33 10.65 10.13 -7.48
N GLN A 34 10.11 9.10 -6.84
CA GLN A 34 8.90 9.16 -6.03
C GLN A 34 9.22 8.64 -4.63
N TYR A 35 8.82 9.37 -3.62
CA TYR A 35 9.03 9.00 -2.22
C TYR A 35 7.71 8.66 -1.55
N VAL A 36 7.68 7.50 -0.90
CA VAL A 36 6.57 7.00 -0.10
C VAL A 36 6.97 7.00 1.36
N ALA A 37 6.24 7.70 2.21
CA ALA A 37 6.43 7.60 3.66
C ALA A 37 5.75 6.33 4.16
N LEU A 38 6.52 5.26 4.33
CA LEU A 38 6.01 3.97 4.80
C LEU A 38 5.87 3.99 6.32
N ALA A 39 4.65 3.92 6.82
CA ALA A 39 4.34 3.93 8.23
C ALA A 39 3.23 2.93 8.57
N PRO A 40 3.09 2.50 9.84
CA PRO A 40 1.86 1.88 10.29
C PRO A 40 0.65 2.79 10.01
N VAL A 41 -0.49 2.23 9.60
CA VAL A 41 -1.65 3.06 9.17
C VAL A 41 -2.18 4.00 10.25
N GLU A 42 -1.98 3.67 11.52
CA GLU A 42 -2.32 4.53 12.67
C GLU A 42 -1.50 5.82 12.76
N PHE A 43 -0.33 5.88 12.15
CA PHE A 43 0.49 7.09 12.10
C PHE A 43 -0.26 8.26 11.46
N TRP A 44 -1.10 7.97 10.48
CA TRP A 44 -1.87 8.99 9.75
C TRP A 44 -3.06 9.57 10.55
N ASP A 45 -3.35 9.04 11.75
CA ASP A 45 -4.30 9.61 12.73
C ASP A 45 -3.58 10.41 13.83
N THR A 46 -2.36 10.89 13.57
CA THR A 46 -1.55 11.70 14.49
C THR A 46 -1.28 13.10 13.94
N THR A 47 -0.89 14.04 14.81
CA THR A 47 -0.44 15.39 14.40
C THR A 47 0.76 15.32 13.46
N ASP A 48 1.75 14.46 13.76
CA ASP A 48 2.95 14.28 12.94
C ASP A 48 2.60 13.79 11.53
N GLY A 49 1.64 12.84 11.44
CA GLY A 49 1.13 12.34 10.16
C GLY A 49 0.44 13.43 9.34
N GLU A 50 -0.36 14.28 9.99
CA GLU A 50 -1.01 15.39 9.29
C GLU A 50 0.00 16.46 8.83
N ASP A 51 0.98 16.79 9.65
CA ASP A 51 2.02 17.77 9.30
C ASP A 51 2.90 17.25 8.15
N LEU A 52 3.22 15.96 8.14
CA LEU A 52 3.93 15.34 7.03
C LEU A 52 3.08 15.35 5.75
N ALA A 53 1.78 15.07 5.83
CA ALA A 53 0.89 15.12 4.67
C ALA A 53 0.80 16.53 4.06
N LYS A 54 0.84 17.61 4.87
CA LYS A 54 0.92 18.99 4.37
C LYS A 54 2.19 19.22 3.56
N ILE A 55 3.34 18.75 4.07
CA ILE A 55 4.63 18.86 3.36
C ILE A 55 4.58 18.08 2.04
N PHE A 56 4.03 16.89 2.04
CA PHE A 56 3.89 16.04 0.87
C PHE A 56 3.00 16.67 -0.20
N SER A 57 1.91 17.33 0.19
CA SER A 57 1.02 18.05 -0.74
C SER A 57 1.76 19.10 -1.56
N SER A 58 2.77 19.74 -0.99
CA SER A 58 3.56 20.77 -1.66
C SER A 58 4.73 20.24 -2.48
N ASN A 59 5.14 18.97 -2.27
CA ASN A 59 6.37 18.41 -2.84
C ASN A 59 6.17 17.13 -3.64
N GLY A 60 4.95 16.56 -3.70
CA GLY A 60 4.65 15.36 -4.49
C GLY A 60 5.03 14.05 -3.79
N GLY A 61 4.97 13.99 -2.47
CA GLY A 61 5.12 12.75 -1.70
C GLY A 61 3.88 11.87 -1.73
N ILE A 62 4.03 10.61 -1.32
CA ILE A 62 2.98 9.57 -1.33
C ILE A 62 2.80 9.05 0.10
N LEU A 63 1.55 8.93 0.56
CA LEU A 63 1.26 8.32 1.85
C LEU A 63 1.42 6.81 1.76
N GLY A 64 2.27 6.23 2.60
CA GLY A 64 2.51 4.80 2.67
C GLY A 64 1.87 4.15 3.89
N GLY A 65 1.40 2.91 3.75
CA GLY A 65 0.83 2.16 4.86
C GLY A 65 1.15 0.67 4.80
N VAL A 66 1.10 0.00 5.96
CA VAL A 66 1.30 -1.44 6.08
C VAL A 66 0.07 -2.08 6.68
N ILE A 67 -0.49 -3.08 5.97
CA ILE A 67 -1.67 -3.86 6.41
C ILE A 67 -1.39 -5.34 6.18
N VAL A 68 -0.86 -6.00 7.19
CA VAL A 68 -0.47 -7.42 7.14
C VAL A 68 -1.17 -8.17 8.28
N PRO A 69 -1.92 -9.26 7.98
CA PRO A 69 -2.52 -10.10 9.02
C PRO A 69 -1.47 -10.73 9.97
N PRO A 70 -1.85 -10.99 11.24
CA PRO A 70 -3.15 -10.72 11.83
C PRO A 70 -3.31 -9.27 12.28
N PHE A 71 -4.51 -8.71 12.12
CA PHE A 71 -4.83 -7.35 12.57
C PHE A 71 -6.27 -7.25 13.13
N ASN A 72 -6.52 -6.21 13.91
CA ASN A 72 -7.88 -5.91 14.36
C ASN A 72 -8.64 -5.15 13.27
N LYS A 73 -9.60 -5.82 12.60
CA LYS A 73 -10.37 -5.27 11.48
C LYS A 73 -10.98 -3.89 11.79
N LYS A 74 -11.60 -3.71 12.97
CA LYS A 74 -12.25 -2.46 13.36
C LYS A 74 -11.26 -1.30 13.48
N ASN A 75 -10.12 -1.53 14.12
CA ASN A 75 -9.08 -0.51 14.29
C ASN A 75 -8.43 -0.19 12.94
N THR A 76 -8.07 -1.20 12.16
CA THR A 76 -7.48 -1.03 10.83
C THR A 76 -8.41 -0.24 9.90
N SER A 77 -9.71 -0.56 9.86
CA SER A 77 -10.68 0.22 9.08
C SER A 77 -10.78 1.67 9.54
N LYS A 78 -10.75 1.93 10.87
CA LYS A 78 -10.74 3.29 11.42
C LYS A 78 -9.51 4.08 10.93
N PHE A 79 -8.31 3.51 11.05
CA PHE A 79 -7.07 4.19 10.65
C PHE A 79 -6.95 4.34 9.14
N LEU A 80 -7.38 3.34 8.37
CA LEU A 80 -7.50 3.47 6.91
C LEU A 80 -8.44 4.61 6.50
N ALA A 81 -9.60 4.72 7.18
CA ALA A 81 -10.52 5.83 6.92
C ALA A 81 -9.85 7.19 7.15
N LYS A 82 -9.06 7.34 8.22
CA LYS A 82 -8.30 8.56 8.49
C LYS A 82 -7.25 8.84 7.42
N MET A 83 -6.47 7.85 7.03
CA MET A 83 -5.47 7.95 5.96
C MET A 83 -6.12 8.36 4.62
N LEU A 84 -7.24 7.74 4.24
CA LEU A 84 -7.99 8.07 3.02
C LEU A 84 -8.52 9.50 3.04
N LEU A 85 -9.11 9.94 4.16
CA LEU A 85 -9.60 11.31 4.32
C LEU A 85 -8.46 12.32 4.24
N LEU A 86 -7.31 12.00 4.83
CA LEU A 86 -6.11 12.83 4.80
C LEU A 86 -5.58 12.96 3.37
N ALA A 87 -5.46 11.83 2.65
CA ALA A 87 -5.05 11.80 1.25
C ALA A 87 -6.02 12.60 0.36
N SER A 88 -7.33 12.49 0.57
CA SER A 88 -8.34 13.30 -0.13
C SER A 88 -8.18 14.79 0.16
N LYS A 89 -8.01 15.17 1.44
CA LYS A 89 -7.84 16.56 1.89
C LYS A 89 -6.64 17.23 1.22
N TYR A 90 -5.52 16.52 1.13
CA TYR A 90 -4.25 17.03 0.63
C TYR A 90 -3.94 16.64 -0.82
N LYS A 91 -4.87 15.96 -1.52
CA LYS A 91 -4.75 15.50 -2.92
C LYS A 91 -3.51 14.63 -3.13
N LEU A 92 -3.28 13.68 -2.24
CA LEU A 92 -2.13 12.79 -2.24
C LEU A 92 -2.50 11.39 -2.76
N GLU A 93 -1.51 10.69 -3.30
CA GLU A 93 -1.58 9.27 -3.61
C GLU A 93 -1.36 8.43 -2.35
N ILE A 94 -1.83 7.18 -2.39
CA ILE A 94 -1.59 6.17 -1.36
C ILE A 94 -0.86 4.98 -1.96
N ASP A 95 0.13 4.45 -1.23
CA ASP A 95 0.84 3.21 -1.56
C ASP A 95 0.84 2.29 -0.33
N LEU A 96 0.21 1.12 -0.44
CA LEU A 96 0.02 0.18 0.66
C LEU A 96 0.82 -1.10 0.45
N HIS A 97 1.63 -1.48 1.44
CA HIS A 97 2.09 -2.86 1.60
C HIS A 97 0.95 -3.65 2.24
N ILE A 98 0.30 -4.49 1.46
CA ILE A 98 -0.96 -5.11 1.86
C ILE A 98 -0.99 -6.60 1.53
N ASP A 99 -1.51 -7.40 2.47
CA ASP A 99 -1.64 -8.84 2.28
C ASP A 99 -0.30 -9.56 1.96
N GLU A 100 0.83 -9.02 2.47
CA GLU A 100 2.13 -9.69 2.46
C GLU A 100 2.16 -10.80 3.51
N SER A 101 1.41 -11.86 3.27
CA SER A 101 1.14 -12.91 4.24
C SER A 101 0.80 -14.23 3.56
N ILE A 102 0.80 -15.31 4.35
CA ILE A 102 0.28 -16.64 3.99
C ILE A 102 -0.98 -17.00 4.78
N ILE A 103 -1.39 -16.15 5.73
CA ILE A 103 -2.59 -16.33 6.56
C ILE A 103 -3.64 -15.30 6.19
N GLU A 104 -4.89 -15.57 6.53
CA GLU A 104 -6.06 -14.69 6.30
C GLU A 104 -6.09 -14.11 4.87
N PRO A 105 -6.21 -14.95 3.82
CA PRO A 105 -6.06 -14.51 2.44
C PRO A 105 -6.99 -13.36 2.06
N GLY A 106 -6.39 -12.26 1.61
CA GLY A 106 -7.12 -11.08 1.15
C GLY A 106 -7.82 -10.29 2.25
N ALA A 107 -7.46 -10.49 3.53
CA ALA A 107 -8.08 -9.76 4.63
C ALA A 107 -7.83 -8.26 4.53
N GLY A 108 -6.62 -7.85 4.15
CA GLY A 108 -6.24 -6.45 4.01
C GLY A 108 -6.99 -5.77 2.88
N ILE A 109 -6.98 -6.33 1.68
CA ILE A 109 -7.67 -5.73 0.53
C ILE A 109 -9.19 -5.66 0.73
N LYS A 110 -9.80 -6.65 1.41
CA LYS A 110 -11.22 -6.61 1.75
C LYS A 110 -11.55 -5.44 2.68
N VAL A 111 -10.73 -5.22 3.71
CA VAL A 111 -10.90 -4.07 4.64
C VAL A 111 -10.71 -2.74 3.92
N LEU A 112 -9.74 -2.63 3.02
CA LEU A 112 -9.53 -1.42 2.21
C LEU A 112 -10.77 -1.12 1.35
N LEU A 113 -11.24 -2.10 0.57
CA LEU A 113 -12.41 -1.93 -0.31
C LEU A 113 -13.67 -1.54 0.49
N GLU A 114 -13.98 -2.24 1.59
CA GLU A 114 -15.10 -1.89 2.48
C GLU A 114 -14.96 -0.46 3.03
N THR A 115 -13.76 -0.03 3.39
CA THR A 115 -13.53 1.32 3.92
C THR A 115 -13.74 2.39 2.85
N ILE A 116 -13.26 2.17 1.62
CA ILE A 116 -13.48 3.07 0.48
C ILE A 116 -14.98 3.19 0.16
N GLU A 117 -15.70 2.06 0.12
CA GLU A 117 -17.15 2.03 -0.12
C GLU A 117 -17.92 2.83 0.94
N ASN A 118 -17.60 2.62 2.23
CA ASN A 118 -18.24 3.33 3.34
C ASN A 118 -18.01 4.85 3.31
N LEU A 119 -16.82 5.27 2.90
CA LEU A 119 -16.46 6.69 2.79
C LEU A 119 -16.95 7.34 1.49
N LYS A 120 -17.38 6.54 0.50
CA LYS A 120 -17.77 6.99 -0.85
C LYS A 120 -16.67 7.81 -1.55
N ILE A 121 -15.40 7.47 -1.29
CA ILE A 121 -14.24 8.09 -1.91
C ILE A 121 -13.90 7.32 -3.19
N ASN A 122 -13.82 8.02 -4.33
CA ASN A 122 -13.56 7.39 -5.64
C ASN A 122 -12.39 8.02 -6.41
N SER A 123 -11.69 9.01 -5.85
CA SER A 123 -10.77 9.85 -6.62
C SER A 123 -9.31 9.80 -6.15
N ILE A 124 -8.98 8.96 -5.17
CA ILE A 124 -7.61 8.84 -4.66
C ILE A 124 -6.89 7.76 -5.46
N PRO A 125 -5.73 8.04 -6.10
CA PRO A 125 -4.89 7.00 -6.67
C PRO A 125 -4.33 6.11 -5.58
N ILE A 126 -4.60 4.80 -5.66
CA ILE A 126 -4.13 3.81 -4.67
C ILE A 126 -3.32 2.75 -5.39
N THR A 127 -2.12 2.49 -4.86
CA THR A 127 -1.28 1.36 -5.25
C THR A 127 -1.25 0.35 -4.11
N CYS A 128 -1.45 -0.94 -4.42
CA CYS A 128 -1.34 -2.05 -3.48
C CYS A 128 -0.15 -2.93 -3.88
N SER A 129 0.86 -2.96 -3.04
CA SER A 129 2.04 -3.81 -3.20
C SER A 129 1.84 -5.15 -2.49
N HIS A 130 2.48 -6.20 -3.00
CA HIS A 130 2.45 -7.59 -2.54
C HIS A 130 1.18 -8.36 -2.92
N LEU A 131 0.08 -8.23 -2.19
CA LEU A 131 -1.15 -9.04 -2.36
C LEU A 131 -0.88 -10.56 -2.48
N SER A 132 0.18 -11.03 -1.84
CA SER A 132 0.68 -12.40 -2.01
C SER A 132 -0.24 -13.46 -1.42
N SER A 133 -1.00 -13.11 -0.38
CA SER A 133 -1.95 -14.04 0.25
C SER A 133 -3.13 -14.41 -0.66
N LEU A 134 -3.44 -13.60 -1.67
CA LEU A 134 -4.54 -13.85 -2.60
C LEU A 134 -4.39 -15.15 -3.40
N ILE A 135 -3.15 -15.65 -3.58
CA ILE A 135 -2.91 -16.93 -4.26
C ILE A 135 -3.59 -18.12 -3.57
N SER A 136 -3.96 -17.97 -2.30
CA SER A 136 -4.66 -18.99 -1.52
C SER A 136 -6.18 -18.96 -1.65
N LEU A 137 -6.73 -17.95 -2.34
CA LEU A 137 -8.15 -17.85 -2.65
C LEU A 137 -8.51 -18.66 -3.91
N SER A 138 -9.79 -18.95 -4.07
CA SER A 138 -10.30 -19.52 -5.33
C SER A 138 -10.22 -18.51 -6.48
N ASN A 139 -10.14 -19.01 -7.72
CA ASN A 139 -10.14 -18.13 -8.90
C ASN A 139 -11.34 -17.19 -8.94
N ARG A 140 -12.52 -17.64 -8.51
CA ARG A 140 -13.74 -16.81 -8.45
C ARG A 140 -13.59 -15.66 -7.46
N GLU A 141 -13.03 -15.91 -6.29
CA GLU A 141 -12.80 -14.87 -5.28
C GLU A 141 -11.77 -13.84 -5.76
N ILE A 142 -10.68 -14.31 -6.40
CA ILE A 142 -9.66 -13.42 -6.96
C ILE A 142 -10.25 -12.50 -8.02
N LEU A 143 -11.03 -13.06 -8.97
CA LEU A 143 -11.67 -12.28 -10.03
C LEU A 143 -12.65 -11.24 -9.44
N ASN A 144 -13.50 -11.62 -8.49
CA ASN A 144 -14.44 -10.72 -7.83
C ASN A 144 -13.71 -9.57 -7.08
N LEU A 145 -12.61 -9.88 -6.39
CA LEU A 145 -11.80 -8.83 -5.76
C LEU A 145 -11.13 -7.94 -6.79
N GLY A 146 -10.62 -8.51 -7.89
CA GLY A 146 -10.03 -7.77 -9.00
C GLY A 146 -11.04 -6.79 -9.64
N GLU A 147 -12.25 -7.23 -9.94
CA GLU A 147 -13.32 -6.36 -10.47
C GLU A 147 -13.59 -5.16 -9.55
N LYS A 148 -13.74 -5.40 -8.25
CA LYS A 148 -13.92 -4.32 -7.26
C LYS A 148 -12.70 -3.38 -7.19
N MET A 149 -11.49 -3.90 -7.30
CA MET A 149 -10.26 -3.10 -7.33
C MET A 149 -10.20 -2.23 -8.58
N ALA A 150 -10.56 -2.78 -9.75
CA ALA A 150 -10.61 -2.05 -11.01
C ALA A 150 -11.64 -0.93 -10.97
N GLU A 151 -12.85 -1.17 -10.44
CA GLU A 151 -13.89 -0.13 -10.22
C GLU A 151 -13.38 1.05 -9.37
N LYS A 152 -12.43 0.81 -8.46
CA LYS A 152 -11.82 1.83 -7.61
C LYS A 152 -10.50 2.35 -8.15
N ASN A 153 -10.10 1.95 -9.36
CA ASN A 153 -8.83 2.33 -9.99
C ASN A 153 -7.60 2.01 -9.10
N ILE A 154 -7.66 0.90 -8.36
CA ILE A 154 -6.56 0.42 -7.55
C ILE A 154 -5.55 -0.29 -8.46
N LYS A 155 -4.28 0.09 -8.36
CA LYS A 155 -3.16 -0.54 -9.07
C LYS A 155 -2.46 -1.56 -8.18
N VAL A 156 -1.88 -2.59 -8.80
CA VAL A 156 -1.16 -3.65 -8.08
C VAL A 156 0.29 -3.74 -8.53
N ILE A 157 1.19 -3.87 -7.57
CA ILE A 157 2.60 -4.15 -7.79
C ILE A 157 2.94 -5.49 -7.16
N ALA A 158 3.26 -6.48 -7.98
CA ALA A 158 3.77 -7.75 -7.50
C ALA A 158 5.28 -7.70 -7.25
N LEU A 159 5.73 -8.27 -6.13
CA LEU A 159 7.13 -8.31 -5.70
C LEU A 159 7.58 -9.77 -5.51
N PRO A 160 7.70 -10.56 -6.60
CA PRO A 160 7.89 -12.01 -6.50
C PRO A 160 9.19 -12.39 -5.79
N LEU A 161 10.31 -11.73 -6.06
CA LEU A 161 11.58 -12.06 -5.40
C LEU A 161 11.54 -11.82 -3.90
N THR A 162 10.98 -10.67 -3.49
CA THR A 162 10.80 -10.33 -2.08
C THR A 162 9.91 -11.35 -1.38
N ASN A 163 8.75 -11.64 -1.96
CA ASN A 163 7.81 -12.57 -1.36
C ASN A 163 8.35 -14.00 -1.28
N PHE A 164 9.09 -14.48 -2.29
CA PHE A 164 9.75 -15.79 -2.23
C PHE A 164 10.85 -15.85 -1.17
N TRP A 165 11.52 -14.73 -0.92
CA TRP A 165 12.55 -14.66 0.10
C TRP A 165 11.97 -14.59 1.51
N LEU A 166 10.96 -13.76 1.74
CA LEU A 166 10.42 -13.48 3.08
C LEU A 166 9.38 -14.49 3.54
N LEU A 167 8.54 -15.00 2.62
CA LEU A 167 7.36 -15.77 2.99
C LEU A 167 7.54 -17.28 2.76
N ASN A 168 7.00 -18.06 3.69
CA ASN A 168 6.87 -19.51 3.59
C ASN A 168 8.19 -20.25 3.30
N ARG A 169 9.32 -19.79 3.86
CA ARG A 169 10.61 -20.47 3.76
C ARG A 169 10.65 -21.69 4.67
N SER A 170 11.10 -22.78 4.10
CA SER A 170 11.38 -24.04 4.83
C SER A 170 12.83 -24.44 4.59
N ASN A 171 13.53 -24.85 5.65
CA ASN A 171 14.96 -25.21 5.57
C ASN A 171 15.21 -26.56 4.85
N LYS A 172 14.20 -27.35 4.57
CA LYS A 172 14.36 -28.72 4.06
C LYS A 172 13.44 -29.09 2.90
N THR A 173 12.47 -28.28 2.54
CA THR A 173 11.50 -28.59 1.47
C THR A 173 11.20 -27.37 0.63
N THR A 174 10.89 -27.60 -0.65
CA THR A 174 10.30 -26.55 -1.50
C THR A 174 8.91 -26.21 -0.96
N SER A 175 8.63 -24.92 -0.77
CA SER A 175 7.30 -24.46 -0.36
C SER A 175 6.24 -24.95 -1.35
N LEU A 176 5.18 -25.55 -0.84
CA LEU A 176 4.02 -25.98 -1.61
C LEU A 176 3.17 -24.79 -2.11
N LYS A 177 3.20 -23.69 -1.39
CA LYS A 177 2.49 -22.46 -1.73
C LYS A 177 3.50 -21.36 -2.02
N ARG A 178 3.52 -20.88 -3.26
CA ARG A 178 4.34 -19.74 -3.67
C ARG A 178 3.57 -18.44 -3.39
N PRO A 179 3.95 -17.65 -2.41
CA PRO A 179 3.21 -16.46 -1.99
C PRO A 179 3.47 -15.28 -2.92
N VAL A 180 2.90 -15.33 -4.12
CA VAL A 180 3.00 -14.26 -5.13
C VAL A 180 1.59 -13.84 -5.55
N ALA A 181 1.38 -12.55 -5.74
CA ALA A 181 0.12 -12.03 -6.25
C ALA A 181 -0.33 -12.79 -7.52
N PRO A 182 -1.60 -13.15 -7.65
CA PRO A 182 -2.14 -13.86 -8.80
C PRO A 182 -2.34 -12.92 -10.01
N ILE A 183 -1.25 -12.39 -10.56
CA ILE A 183 -1.25 -11.32 -11.57
C ILE A 183 -2.08 -11.66 -12.80
N LYS A 184 -2.01 -12.91 -13.30
CA LYS A 184 -2.78 -13.31 -14.49
C LYS A 184 -4.30 -13.22 -14.27
N GLN A 185 -4.77 -13.51 -13.05
CA GLN A 185 -6.18 -13.38 -12.69
C GLN A 185 -6.56 -11.91 -12.51
N LEU A 186 -5.73 -11.13 -11.84
CA LEU A 186 -5.97 -9.70 -11.64
C LEU A 186 -6.01 -8.94 -12.96
N GLN A 187 -5.11 -9.23 -13.90
CA GLN A 187 -5.13 -8.64 -15.25
C GLN A 187 -6.42 -8.97 -16.02
N LYS A 188 -7.03 -10.15 -15.82
CA LYS A 188 -8.33 -10.48 -16.42
C LYS A 188 -9.47 -9.61 -15.88
N SER A 189 -9.31 -9.05 -14.72
CA SER A 189 -10.24 -8.10 -14.08
C SER A 189 -9.86 -6.64 -14.32
N HIS A 190 -8.93 -6.37 -15.24
CA HIS A 190 -8.48 -5.01 -15.59
C HIS A 190 -7.74 -4.26 -14.48
N VAL A 191 -7.11 -4.99 -13.56
CA VAL A 191 -6.23 -4.43 -12.49
C VAL A 191 -4.79 -4.41 -12.96
#